data_ef86c2afcd7f83b0d694c186a9192812
#
_entry.id   ef86c2afcd7f83b0d694c186a9192812
#
_cell.length_a   1.000
_cell.length_b   1.000
_cell.length_c   1.000
_cell.angle_alpha   90.00
_cell.angle_beta   90.00
_cell.angle_gamma   90.00
#
_symmetry.space_group_name_H-M   'P 1'
#
loop_
_entity.id
_entity.type
_entity.pdbx_description
1 polymer ?
#
loop_
_entity_poly.entity_id
_entity_poly.type
_entity_poly.pdbx_seq_one_letter_code
_entity_poly.pdbx_strand_id
1 'polypeptide(L)'
;MTRFPLFHAFSCSLLALASQALGWQTSGESVPAVPQEFRAAWISTVHNIDWPSRSGLSGAAQRAELLNILNTCAQLKLNAVFLQVRPNADALYRSSLEPWSQWLSGPGVNPGYDPLAFAIQEAHRRGIELHAWFNPFRAKANVKHAVGRNHISLTRPDLMKRNGSVLLMNPSASASRDHALKVIMDVVRRYDIDGVHLDDYFYPYPTPGRAWSPASFGDGKSPSQRRGY
;
A
#
# COMPACT_ATOMS: atom_id res chain seq x y z
N MET A 1 -41.40 -54.29 65.56
CA MET A 1 -40.42 -54.84 64.56
C MET A 1 -41.02 -54.59 63.20
N THR A 2 -40.63 -53.53 62.48
CA THR A 2 -40.84 -53.45 61.03
C THR A 2 -39.82 -52.43 60.48
N ARG A 3 -38.93 -52.95 59.65
CA ARG A 3 -37.86 -52.21 58.97
C ARG A 3 -38.46 -51.47 57.80
N PHE A 4 -38.17 -50.17 57.68
CA PHE A 4 -38.36 -49.37 56.43
C PHE A 4 -37.06 -49.44 55.61
N PRO A 5 -37.15 -49.57 54.29
CA PRO A 5 -35.94 -49.56 53.46
C PRO A 5 -35.59 -48.07 53.01
N LEU A 6 -34.36 -47.76 53.33
CA LEU A 6 -33.62 -46.58 52.81
C LEU A 6 -33.20 -46.78 51.34
N PHE A 7 -34.08 -46.55 50.37
CA PHE A 7 -33.63 -46.73 48.98
C PHE A 7 -34.20 -45.73 47.95
N HIS A 8 -34.81 -44.59 48.39
CA HIS A 8 -35.38 -43.63 47.42
C HIS A 8 -34.78 -42.22 47.42
N ALA A 9 -33.72 -41.97 48.20
CA ALA A 9 -33.16 -40.62 48.29
C ALA A 9 -31.92 -40.37 47.34
N PHE A 10 -31.40 -41.38 46.68
CA PHE A 10 -30.18 -41.25 45.89
C PHE A 10 -30.41 -41.02 44.38
N SER A 11 -31.62 -41.23 43.88
CA SER A 11 -31.89 -41.15 42.42
C SER A 11 -32.28 -39.75 41.94
N CYS A 12 -32.73 -38.85 42.81
CA CYS A 12 -33.11 -37.49 42.40
C CYS A 12 -31.93 -36.50 42.38
N SER A 13 -30.83 -36.77 43.07
CA SER A 13 -29.70 -35.87 43.16
C SER A 13 -28.78 -35.96 41.95
N LEU A 14 -28.78 -37.04 41.21
CA LEU A 14 -27.96 -37.25 40.01
C LEU A 14 -28.57 -36.64 38.75
N LEU A 15 -29.88 -36.46 38.72
CA LEU A 15 -30.57 -35.80 37.59
C LEU A 15 -30.50 -34.28 37.64
N ALA A 16 -30.30 -33.69 38.84
CA ALA A 16 -30.15 -32.25 38.97
C ALA A 16 -28.75 -31.72 38.62
N LEU A 17 -27.74 -32.59 38.66
CA LEU A 17 -26.35 -32.23 38.24
C LEU A 17 -26.11 -32.35 36.74
N ALA A 18 -26.94 -33.09 36.02
CA ALA A 18 -26.80 -33.25 34.56
C ALA A 18 -27.45 -32.12 33.75
N SER A 19 -28.35 -31.34 34.35
CA SER A 19 -29.04 -30.25 33.67
C SER A 19 -28.29 -28.89 33.69
N GLN A 20 -27.18 -28.78 34.42
CA GLN A 20 -26.37 -27.55 34.47
C GLN A 20 -25.23 -27.53 33.44
N ALA A 21 -25.00 -28.63 32.73
CA ALA A 21 -23.86 -28.75 31.83
C ALA A 21 -24.12 -28.27 30.37
N LEU A 22 -25.31 -27.83 30.03
CA LEU A 22 -25.67 -27.43 28.64
C LEU A 22 -26.35 -26.07 28.53
N GLY A 23 -26.25 -25.24 29.52
CA GLY A 23 -26.66 -23.83 29.41
C GLY A 23 -25.58 -23.00 28.77
N TRP A 24 -25.81 -22.45 27.59
CA TRP A 24 -25.01 -21.36 27.07
C TRP A 24 -24.99 -20.25 28.13
N GLN A 25 -23.82 -20.03 28.75
CA GLN A 25 -23.62 -18.86 29.58
C GLN A 25 -23.28 -17.71 28.66
N THR A 26 -24.07 -16.69 28.68
CA THR A 26 -23.67 -15.41 28.05
C THR A 26 -22.36 -14.99 28.71
N SER A 27 -21.29 -14.88 27.92
CA SER A 27 -20.05 -14.28 28.42
C SER A 27 -20.42 -12.86 28.90
N GLY A 28 -20.07 -12.52 30.12
CA GLY A 28 -20.24 -11.15 30.64
C GLY A 28 -19.32 -10.14 29.94
N GLU A 29 -18.66 -10.53 28.87
CA GLU A 29 -17.84 -9.64 28.06
C GLU A 29 -18.73 -8.72 27.25
N SER A 30 -18.53 -7.43 27.42
CA SER A 30 -19.12 -6.44 26.55
C SER A 30 -18.63 -6.68 25.11
N VAL A 31 -19.56 -6.72 24.15
CA VAL A 31 -19.20 -6.78 22.73
C VAL A 31 -18.22 -5.63 22.46
N PRO A 32 -17.02 -5.91 21.92
CA PRO A 32 -16.08 -4.84 21.58
C PRO A 32 -16.79 -3.80 20.72
N ALA A 33 -16.54 -2.52 21.00
CA ALA A 33 -17.05 -1.47 20.12
C ALA A 33 -16.65 -1.78 18.68
N VAL A 34 -17.60 -1.64 17.75
CA VAL A 34 -17.33 -1.85 16.33
C VAL A 34 -16.13 -0.98 15.95
N PRO A 35 -15.05 -1.56 15.38
CA PRO A 35 -13.90 -0.77 14.93
C PRO A 35 -14.39 0.39 14.08
N GLN A 36 -13.77 1.56 14.22
CA GLN A 36 -14.13 2.71 13.40
C GLN A 36 -14.02 2.31 11.92
N GLU A 37 -14.99 2.73 11.11
CA GLU A 37 -14.98 2.50 9.68
C GLU A 37 -13.70 3.07 9.06
N PHE A 38 -13.00 2.27 8.25
CA PHE A 38 -11.84 2.72 7.50
C PHE A 38 -12.29 3.58 6.31
N ARG A 39 -12.02 4.88 6.37
CA ARG A 39 -12.35 5.86 5.34
C ARG A 39 -11.08 6.55 4.87
N ALA A 40 -10.71 6.31 3.64
CA ALA A 40 -9.46 6.79 3.10
C ALA A 40 -9.61 7.50 1.75
N ALA A 41 -8.63 8.30 1.40
CA ALA A 41 -8.45 8.86 0.07
C ALA A 41 -7.10 8.47 -0.52
N TRP A 42 -7.04 8.26 -1.83
CA TRP A 42 -5.78 8.15 -2.58
C TRP A 42 -5.31 9.54 -3.02
N ILE A 43 -4.00 9.76 -2.95
CA ILE A 43 -3.31 10.95 -3.43
C ILE A 43 -2.27 10.48 -4.44
N SER A 44 -2.63 10.56 -5.73
CA SER A 44 -1.78 10.14 -6.84
C SER A 44 -0.81 11.24 -7.22
N THR A 45 0.46 10.87 -7.38
CA THR A 45 1.52 11.82 -7.77
C THR A 45 1.96 11.67 -9.21
N VAL A 46 1.75 10.50 -9.81
CA VAL A 46 2.06 10.29 -11.23
C VAL A 46 1.26 11.26 -12.09
N HIS A 47 1.92 11.86 -13.07
CA HIS A 47 1.34 12.89 -13.94
C HIS A 47 0.79 14.13 -13.20
N ASN A 48 1.17 14.32 -11.94
CA ASN A 48 0.65 15.40 -11.09
C ASN A 48 -0.90 15.41 -11.05
N ILE A 49 -1.51 14.21 -10.92
CA ILE A 49 -2.97 14.07 -10.93
C ILE A 49 -3.57 14.78 -9.73
N ASP A 50 -3.09 14.48 -8.53
CA ASP A 50 -3.62 15.06 -7.29
C ASP A 50 -2.60 15.97 -6.60
N TRP A 51 -1.31 15.55 -6.56
CA TRP A 51 -0.27 16.29 -5.86
C TRP A 51 1.14 15.92 -6.35
N PRO A 52 2.07 16.92 -6.41
CA PRO A 52 1.80 18.35 -6.48
C PRO A 52 1.06 18.73 -7.77
N SER A 53 0.40 19.87 -7.80
CA SER A 53 -0.42 20.30 -8.97
C SER A 53 0.36 20.41 -10.28
N ARG A 54 1.66 20.56 -10.22
CA ARG A 54 2.61 20.48 -11.36
C ARG A 54 4.03 20.24 -10.88
N SER A 55 4.84 19.69 -11.74
CA SER A 55 6.29 19.61 -11.53
C SER A 55 6.94 21.00 -11.47
N GLY A 56 8.05 21.11 -10.75
CA GLY A 56 8.84 22.34 -10.63
C GLY A 56 8.30 23.36 -9.65
N LEU A 57 7.30 23.03 -8.84
CA LEU A 57 6.88 23.87 -7.72
C LEU A 57 7.98 23.97 -6.65
N SER A 58 8.06 25.11 -5.98
CA SER A 58 8.90 25.26 -4.80
C SER A 58 8.45 24.32 -3.68
N GLY A 59 9.38 23.86 -2.82
CA GLY A 59 9.04 23.03 -1.68
C GLY A 59 8.02 23.69 -0.73
N ALA A 60 7.97 25.02 -0.66
CA ALA A 60 6.95 25.74 0.11
C ALA A 60 5.55 25.57 -0.51
N ALA A 61 5.43 25.70 -1.83
CA ALA A 61 4.18 25.52 -2.54
C ALA A 61 3.69 24.06 -2.47
N GLN A 62 4.59 23.10 -2.68
CA GLN A 62 4.28 21.67 -2.54
C GLN A 62 3.71 21.35 -1.15
N ARG A 63 4.33 21.87 -0.08
CA ARG A 63 3.84 21.69 1.29
C ARG A 63 2.47 22.32 1.52
N ALA A 64 2.27 23.55 1.02
CA ALA A 64 0.99 24.23 1.16
C ALA A 64 -0.16 23.47 0.48
N GLU A 65 0.06 22.95 -0.73
CA GLU A 65 -0.93 22.11 -1.42
C GLU A 65 -1.26 20.84 -0.65
N LEU A 66 -0.24 20.14 -0.15
CA LEU A 66 -0.45 18.89 0.63
C LEU A 66 -1.20 19.16 1.93
N LEU A 67 -0.90 20.27 2.62
CA LEU A 67 -1.65 20.68 3.81
C LEU A 67 -3.13 20.91 3.49
N ASN A 68 -3.45 21.52 2.36
CA ASN A 68 -4.84 21.73 1.95
C ASN A 68 -5.56 20.42 1.70
N ILE A 69 -4.91 19.45 1.05
CA ILE A 69 -5.46 18.10 0.85
C ILE A 69 -5.73 17.42 2.20
N LEU A 70 -4.75 17.39 3.11
CA LEU A 70 -4.87 16.76 4.42
C LEU A 70 -5.93 17.47 5.30
N ASN A 71 -6.06 18.80 5.22
CA ASN A 71 -7.12 19.54 5.89
C ASN A 71 -8.50 19.14 5.37
N THR A 72 -8.66 18.98 4.06
CA THR A 72 -9.89 18.49 3.45
C THR A 72 -10.23 17.08 3.92
N CYS A 73 -9.25 16.18 3.94
CA CYS A 73 -9.43 14.82 4.47
C CYS A 73 -9.93 14.84 5.93
N ALA A 74 -9.33 15.68 6.77
CA ALA A 74 -9.73 15.83 8.17
C ALA A 74 -11.17 16.39 8.32
N GLN A 75 -11.52 17.38 7.52
CA GLN A 75 -12.89 17.96 7.50
C GLN A 75 -13.94 16.92 7.09
N LEU A 76 -13.59 16.05 6.14
CA LEU A 76 -14.44 14.95 5.67
C LEU A 76 -14.42 13.73 6.63
N LYS A 77 -13.72 13.83 7.76
CA LYS A 77 -13.58 12.72 8.73
C LYS A 77 -12.95 11.46 8.14
N LEU A 78 -12.08 11.61 7.14
CA LEU A 78 -11.24 10.50 6.68
C LEU A 78 -10.19 10.20 7.75
N ASN A 79 -9.89 8.91 7.94
CA ASN A 79 -8.95 8.44 8.95
C ASN A 79 -7.67 7.84 8.36
N ALA A 80 -7.56 7.77 7.03
CA ALA A 80 -6.35 7.36 6.34
C ALA A 80 -6.19 8.05 4.98
N VAL A 81 -4.93 8.11 4.49
CA VAL A 81 -4.58 8.50 3.12
C VAL A 81 -3.56 7.53 2.53
N PHE A 82 -3.71 7.22 1.25
CA PHE A 82 -2.72 6.49 0.46
C PHE A 82 -1.95 7.49 -0.40
N LEU A 83 -0.76 7.87 0.04
CA LEU A 83 0.10 8.80 -0.72
C LEU A 83 1.04 8.01 -1.65
N GLN A 84 0.96 8.28 -2.95
CA GLN A 84 1.86 7.65 -3.92
C GLN A 84 3.27 8.23 -3.79
N VAL A 85 4.16 7.46 -3.15
CA VAL A 85 5.53 7.88 -2.83
C VAL A 85 6.57 7.37 -3.84
N ARG A 86 6.17 6.38 -4.66
CA ARG A 86 7.02 5.79 -5.71
C ARG A 86 6.21 5.55 -6.99
N PRO A 87 6.02 6.58 -7.84
CA PRO A 87 5.21 6.44 -9.05
C PRO A 87 5.92 5.75 -10.22
N ASN A 88 7.23 5.96 -10.43
CA ASN A 88 7.95 5.56 -11.64
C ASN A 88 9.38 5.08 -11.36
N ALA A 89 9.62 4.21 -10.40
CA ALA A 89 10.96 3.87 -9.92
C ALA A 89 11.78 5.13 -9.58
N ASP A 90 11.10 6.10 -9.02
CA ASP A 90 11.62 7.37 -8.52
C ASP A 90 10.93 7.70 -7.18
N ALA A 91 11.53 8.53 -6.36
CA ALA A 91 11.16 8.70 -4.97
C ALA A 91 10.60 10.11 -4.69
N LEU A 92 9.49 10.16 -3.89
CA LEU A 92 9.00 11.37 -3.25
C LEU A 92 9.47 11.47 -1.79
N TYR A 93 10.65 10.94 -1.51
CA TYR A 93 11.31 10.92 -0.20
C TYR A 93 12.82 10.87 -0.40
N ARG A 94 13.60 11.12 0.65
CA ARG A 94 15.05 10.96 0.58
C ARG A 94 15.42 9.51 0.37
N SER A 95 15.94 9.18 -0.81
CA SER A 95 16.38 7.83 -1.17
C SER A 95 17.83 7.82 -1.63
N SER A 96 18.58 6.81 -1.19
CA SER A 96 19.89 6.48 -1.76
C SER A 96 19.78 5.45 -2.90
N LEU A 97 18.59 4.90 -3.12
CA LEU A 97 18.34 3.81 -4.08
C LEU A 97 17.80 4.30 -5.41
N GLU A 98 16.96 5.34 -5.38
CA GLU A 98 16.26 5.88 -6.55
C GLU A 98 16.35 7.41 -6.57
N PRO A 99 16.29 8.05 -7.75
CA PRO A 99 16.35 9.50 -7.86
C PRO A 99 15.06 10.16 -7.35
N TRP A 100 15.14 11.45 -7.07
CA TRP A 100 13.95 12.26 -6.84
C TRP A 100 13.01 12.21 -8.03
N SER A 101 11.71 12.10 -7.74
CA SER A 101 10.67 12.01 -8.76
C SER A 101 10.60 13.28 -9.62
N GLN A 102 10.42 13.07 -10.93
CA GLN A 102 10.19 14.16 -11.88
C GLN A 102 8.92 14.98 -11.53
N TRP A 103 7.97 14.36 -10.83
CA TRP A 103 6.69 14.99 -10.50
C TRP A 103 6.81 16.03 -9.37
N LEU A 104 7.94 16.07 -8.67
CA LEU A 104 8.24 17.08 -7.64
C LEU A 104 8.85 18.35 -8.28
N SER A 105 10.15 18.48 -8.18
CA SER A 105 10.90 19.68 -8.61
C SER A 105 11.60 19.48 -9.95
N GLY A 106 11.35 18.35 -10.62
CA GLY A 106 12.00 17.93 -11.85
C GLY A 106 12.82 16.65 -11.68
N PRO A 107 13.24 16.03 -12.81
CA PRO A 107 13.89 14.71 -12.81
C PRO A 107 15.20 14.70 -11.98
N GLY A 108 15.20 14.01 -10.85
CA GLY A 108 16.36 13.94 -9.96
C GLY A 108 16.66 15.20 -9.17
N VAL A 109 15.79 16.21 -9.19
CA VAL A 109 15.98 17.49 -8.51
C VAL A 109 15.46 17.38 -7.07
N ASN A 110 16.34 17.68 -6.11
CA ASN A 110 16.00 17.70 -4.69
C ASN A 110 15.00 18.86 -4.40
N PRO A 111 13.83 18.60 -3.81
CA PRO A 111 12.84 19.63 -3.48
C PRO A 111 13.23 20.53 -2.29
N GLY A 112 14.38 20.28 -1.64
CA GLY A 112 14.85 21.03 -0.49
C GLY A 112 14.25 20.58 0.85
N TYR A 113 13.42 19.55 0.86
CA TYR A 113 12.83 18.93 2.06
C TYR A 113 12.58 17.43 1.83
N ASP A 114 12.04 16.74 2.84
CA ASP A 114 11.60 15.35 2.68
C ASP A 114 10.06 15.31 2.61
N PRO A 115 9.47 15.10 1.41
CA PRO A 115 8.03 15.11 1.23
C PRO A 115 7.29 14.05 2.05
N LEU A 116 7.83 12.83 2.14
CA LEU A 116 7.20 11.75 2.90
C LEU A 116 7.24 12.02 4.40
N ALA A 117 8.40 12.42 4.93
CA ALA A 117 8.51 12.76 6.35
C ALA A 117 7.55 13.91 6.74
N PHE A 118 7.43 14.92 5.88
CA PHE A 118 6.49 16.01 6.07
C PHE A 118 5.03 15.53 6.03
N ALA A 119 4.69 14.68 5.04
CA ALA A 119 3.34 14.13 4.89
C ALA A 119 2.91 13.32 6.11
N ILE A 120 3.79 12.42 6.62
CA ILE A 120 3.54 11.62 7.83
C ILE A 120 3.26 12.53 9.02
N GLN A 121 4.15 13.48 9.29
CA GLN A 121 3.99 14.41 10.40
C GLN A 121 2.66 15.16 10.35
N GLU A 122 2.27 15.64 9.19
CA GLU A 122 1.06 16.42 9.01
C GLU A 122 -0.22 15.57 9.00
N ALA A 123 -0.16 14.34 8.51
CA ALA A 123 -1.26 13.37 8.61
C ALA A 123 -1.50 12.98 10.07
N HIS A 124 -0.46 12.55 10.80
CA HIS A 124 -0.55 12.13 12.20
C HIS A 124 -1.05 13.27 13.12
N ARG A 125 -0.64 14.52 12.89
CA ARG A 125 -1.19 15.69 13.63
C ARG A 125 -2.71 15.84 13.50
N ARG A 126 -3.31 15.27 12.45
CA ARG A 126 -4.74 15.29 12.17
C ARG A 126 -5.46 14.00 12.55
N GLY A 127 -4.74 13.04 13.14
CA GLY A 127 -5.27 11.70 13.44
C GLY A 127 -5.57 10.89 12.17
N ILE A 128 -4.81 11.12 11.09
CA ILE A 128 -4.94 10.45 9.80
C ILE A 128 -3.74 9.51 9.63
N GLU A 129 -3.99 8.23 9.38
CA GLU A 129 -2.97 7.27 9.00
C GLU A 129 -2.40 7.60 7.62
N LEU A 130 -1.09 7.43 7.44
CA LEU A 130 -0.44 7.57 6.15
C LEU A 130 0.08 6.22 5.65
N HIS A 131 -0.54 5.71 4.61
CA HIS A 131 -0.11 4.52 3.91
C HIS A 131 0.72 4.90 2.69
N ALA A 132 1.96 4.43 2.63
CA ALA A 132 2.85 4.70 1.51
C ALA A 132 2.47 3.83 0.31
N TRP A 133 2.08 4.47 -0.80
CA TRP A 133 1.70 3.77 -2.02
C TRP A 133 2.87 3.69 -3.01
N PHE A 134 3.22 2.47 -3.39
CA PHE A 134 4.27 2.16 -4.35
C PHE A 134 3.68 1.54 -5.61
N ASN A 135 4.11 2.02 -6.79
CA ASN A 135 4.03 1.21 -7.99
C ASN A 135 5.35 0.41 -8.10
N PRO A 136 5.34 -0.92 -7.93
CA PRO A 136 6.59 -1.68 -7.78
C PRO A 136 7.37 -1.85 -9.08
N PHE A 137 6.71 -1.79 -10.25
CA PHE A 137 7.35 -2.17 -11.52
C PHE A 137 7.29 -1.12 -12.62
N ARG A 138 6.51 -0.06 -12.50
CA ARG A 138 6.53 1.01 -13.50
C ARG A 138 7.82 1.81 -13.38
N ALA A 139 8.67 1.73 -14.43
CA ALA A 139 9.89 2.52 -14.52
C ALA A 139 9.62 3.91 -15.11
N LYS A 140 8.80 4.00 -16.16
CA LYS A 140 8.38 5.29 -16.74
C LYS A 140 6.93 5.21 -17.19
N ALA A 141 6.12 6.18 -16.83
CA ALA A 141 4.76 6.33 -17.36
C ALA A 141 4.77 6.70 -18.87
N ASN A 142 5.83 7.33 -19.34
CA ASN A 142 6.10 7.51 -20.75
C ASN A 142 7.62 7.39 -21.00
N VAL A 143 8.02 6.62 -22.01
CA VAL A 143 9.42 6.42 -22.37
C VAL A 143 10.17 7.72 -22.71
N LYS A 144 9.44 8.76 -23.13
CA LYS A 144 9.98 10.09 -23.43
C LYS A 144 10.27 10.93 -22.18
N HIS A 145 9.74 10.55 -21.00
CA HIS A 145 9.97 11.29 -19.77
C HIS A 145 11.45 11.25 -19.39
N ALA A 146 11.98 12.40 -19.02
CA ALA A 146 13.31 12.50 -18.44
C ALA A 146 13.32 11.87 -17.03
N VAL A 147 14.47 11.35 -16.63
CA VAL A 147 14.67 10.71 -15.32
C VAL A 147 16.00 11.16 -14.71
N GLY A 148 16.16 11.05 -13.40
CA GLY A 148 17.43 11.31 -12.75
C GLY A 148 18.54 10.33 -13.16
N ARG A 149 19.80 10.73 -13.00
CA ARG A 149 20.97 9.98 -13.51
C ARG A 149 21.09 8.56 -12.97
N ASN A 150 20.69 8.32 -11.74
CA ASN A 150 20.74 6.98 -11.09
C ASN A 150 19.44 6.19 -11.24
N HIS A 151 18.56 6.59 -12.16
CA HIS A 151 17.29 5.87 -12.39
C HIS A 151 17.56 4.46 -12.95
N ILE A 152 16.82 3.46 -12.45
CA ILE A 152 17.03 2.06 -12.80
C ILE A 152 16.90 1.78 -14.30
N SER A 153 16.11 2.53 -15.03
CA SER A 153 16.03 2.39 -16.49
C SER A 153 17.33 2.76 -17.23
N LEU A 154 18.22 3.51 -16.60
CA LEU A 154 19.54 3.87 -17.12
C LEU A 154 20.63 2.94 -16.61
N THR A 155 20.54 2.54 -15.34
CA THR A 155 21.56 1.71 -14.69
C THR A 155 21.37 0.22 -14.93
N ARG A 156 20.15 -0.23 -15.19
CA ARG A 156 19.78 -1.63 -15.44
C ARG A 156 18.77 -1.74 -16.59
N PRO A 157 19.14 -1.31 -17.81
CA PRO A 157 18.26 -1.39 -18.99
C PRO A 157 17.88 -2.84 -19.35
N ASP A 158 18.70 -3.82 -18.95
CA ASP A 158 18.44 -5.25 -19.09
C ASP A 158 17.13 -5.71 -18.43
N LEU A 159 16.72 -5.04 -17.36
CA LEU A 159 15.48 -5.35 -16.64
C LEU A 159 14.25 -4.71 -17.27
N MET A 160 14.42 -3.86 -18.27
CA MET A 160 13.30 -3.06 -18.81
C MET A 160 12.51 -3.80 -19.88
N LYS A 161 11.20 -3.66 -19.83
CA LYS A 161 10.25 -4.10 -20.86
C LYS A 161 9.38 -2.94 -21.29
N ARG A 162 9.34 -2.69 -22.59
CA ARG A 162 8.49 -1.63 -23.16
C ARG A 162 7.11 -2.18 -23.56
N ASN A 163 6.07 -1.46 -23.16
CA ASN A 163 4.71 -1.69 -23.64
C ASN A 163 4.10 -0.37 -24.11
N GLY A 164 4.03 -0.17 -25.43
CA GLY A 164 3.61 1.10 -26.01
C GLY A 164 4.52 2.27 -25.58
N SER A 165 3.96 3.25 -24.89
CA SER A 165 4.70 4.38 -24.33
C SER A 165 5.22 4.12 -22.91
N VAL A 166 4.78 3.06 -22.23
CA VAL A 166 5.18 2.76 -20.85
C VAL A 166 6.45 1.89 -20.83
N LEU A 167 7.32 2.15 -19.87
CA LEU A 167 8.48 1.31 -19.58
C LEU A 167 8.29 0.66 -18.20
N LEU A 168 8.41 -0.66 -18.17
CA LEU A 168 8.25 -1.46 -16.95
C LEU A 168 9.55 -2.17 -16.60
N MET A 169 9.81 -2.32 -15.32
CA MET A 169 10.73 -3.34 -14.82
C MET A 169 10.06 -4.70 -15.01
N ASN A 170 10.80 -5.68 -15.54
CA ASN A 170 10.25 -7.01 -15.76
C ASN A 170 9.92 -7.72 -14.44
N PRO A 171 8.63 -7.95 -14.07
CA PRO A 171 8.30 -8.59 -12.81
C PRO A 171 8.77 -10.04 -12.70
N SER A 172 9.03 -10.70 -13.85
CA SER A 172 9.53 -12.08 -13.88
C SER A 172 10.99 -12.18 -13.47
N ALA A 173 11.77 -11.10 -13.63
CA ALA A 173 13.18 -11.07 -13.25
C ALA A 173 13.29 -10.92 -11.71
N SER A 174 14.03 -11.82 -11.04
CA SER A 174 14.27 -11.72 -9.59
C SER A 174 14.89 -10.37 -9.22
N ALA A 175 15.86 -9.90 -9.98
CA ALA A 175 16.51 -8.61 -9.75
C ALA A 175 15.54 -7.42 -9.75
N SER A 176 14.46 -7.46 -10.55
CA SER A 176 13.40 -6.42 -10.51
C SER A 176 12.61 -6.48 -9.21
N ARG A 177 12.24 -7.68 -8.76
CA ARG A 177 11.50 -7.89 -7.50
C ARG A 177 12.36 -7.53 -6.30
N ASP A 178 13.62 -7.94 -6.29
CA ASP A 178 14.58 -7.65 -5.22
C ASP A 178 14.81 -6.14 -5.08
N HIS A 179 14.94 -5.43 -6.23
CA HIS A 179 15.05 -3.97 -6.22
C HIS A 179 13.78 -3.32 -5.65
N ALA A 180 12.59 -3.72 -6.11
CA ALA A 180 11.33 -3.18 -5.59
C ALA A 180 11.18 -3.45 -4.10
N LEU A 181 11.47 -4.68 -3.65
CA LEU A 181 11.43 -5.04 -2.22
C LEU A 181 12.42 -4.21 -1.40
N LYS A 182 13.66 -4.04 -1.89
CA LYS A 182 14.69 -3.23 -1.23
C LYS A 182 14.23 -1.80 -1.02
N VAL A 183 13.58 -1.20 -2.03
CA VAL A 183 13.06 0.17 -1.97
C VAL A 183 11.90 0.29 -0.98
N ILE A 184 10.95 -0.65 -1.00
CA ILE A 184 9.83 -0.66 -0.03
C ILE A 184 10.35 -0.82 1.39
N MET A 185 11.26 -1.77 1.62
CA MET A 185 11.84 -2.03 2.95
C MET A 185 12.71 -0.89 3.46
N ASP A 186 13.32 -0.10 2.56
CA ASP A 186 14.04 1.12 2.95
C ASP A 186 13.07 2.15 3.56
N VAL A 187 11.89 2.33 2.99
CA VAL A 187 10.86 3.21 3.54
C VAL A 187 10.30 2.65 4.86
N VAL A 188 9.91 1.38 4.89
CA VAL A 188 9.37 0.72 6.10
C VAL A 188 10.30 0.84 7.30
N ARG A 189 11.62 0.79 7.09
CA ARG A 189 12.60 0.87 8.18
C ARG A 189 12.91 2.28 8.64
N ARG A 190 12.70 3.30 7.80
CA ARG A 190 13.14 4.67 8.08
C ARG A 190 12.03 5.65 8.37
N TYR A 191 10.80 5.33 7.98
CA TYR A 191 9.67 6.22 8.09
C TYR A 191 8.57 5.58 8.95
N ASP A 192 7.93 6.39 9.74
CA ASP A 192 6.78 6.01 10.60
C ASP A 192 5.48 6.00 9.79
N ILE A 193 5.45 5.15 8.74
CA ILE A 193 4.25 4.92 7.92
C ILE A 193 3.34 3.91 8.61
N ASP A 194 2.03 4.09 8.49
CA ASP A 194 1.02 3.21 9.08
C ASP A 194 0.75 1.97 8.21
N GLY A 195 1.08 2.04 6.92
CA GLY A 195 0.88 0.93 6.00
C GLY A 195 1.65 1.05 4.70
N VAL A 196 1.73 -0.07 3.99
CA VAL A 196 2.24 -0.17 2.62
C VAL A 196 1.08 -0.49 1.70
N HIS A 197 0.93 0.27 0.61
CA HIS A 197 -0.06 0.02 -0.43
C HIS A 197 0.63 -0.25 -1.76
N LEU A 198 0.22 -1.30 -2.45
CA LEU A 198 0.61 -1.62 -3.82
C LEU A 198 -0.63 -1.52 -4.70
N ASP A 199 -0.51 -0.84 -5.85
CA ASP A 199 -1.57 -0.86 -6.87
C ASP A 199 -1.58 -2.19 -7.64
N ASP A 200 -2.52 -2.32 -8.55
CA ASP A 200 -2.71 -3.53 -9.37
C ASP A 200 -1.88 -3.53 -10.68
N TYR A 201 -1.06 -2.51 -10.92
CA TYR A 201 -0.32 -2.34 -12.16
C TYR A 201 1.04 -3.09 -12.12
N PHE A 202 1.00 -4.40 -12.00
CA PHE A 202 2.19 -5.27 -12.00
C PHE A 202 2.63 -5.69 -13.41
N TYR A 203 1.66 -5.94 -14.27
CA TYR A 203 1.81 -6.19 -15.70
C TYR A 203 0.98 -5.19 -16.48
N PRO A 204 1.34 -4.88 -17.73
CA PRO A 204 0.54 -3.95 -18.53
C PRO A 204 -0.85 -4.52 -18.80
N TYR A 205 -1.85 -3.65 -18.82
CA TYR A 205 -3.19 -4.02 -19.22
C TYR A 205 -3.25 -4.45 -20.69
N PRO A 206 -4.15 -5.36 -21.07
CA PRO A 206 -4.38 -5.72 -22.46
C PRO A 206 -4.72 -4.49 -23.29
N THR A 207 -4.05 -4.31 -24.41
CA THR A 207 -4.39 -3.26 -25.37
C THR A 207 -5.43 -3.80 -26.34
N PRO A 208 -6.57 -3.09 -26.59
CA PRO A 208 -7.55 -3.53 -27.57
C PRO A 208 -6.89 -3.82 -28.93
N GLY A 209 -7.22 -4.96 -29.54
CA GLY A 209 -6.67 -5.40 -30.82
C GLY A 209 -5.26 -5.96 -30.79
N ARG A 210 -4.61 -6.02 -29.62
CA ARG A 210 -3.33 -6.73 -29.45
C ARG A 210 -3.50 -7.89 -28.50
N ALA A 211 -3.16 -9.10 -28.98
CA ALA A 211 -3.03 -10.26 -28.11
C ALA A 211 -1.99 -9.96 -27.02
N TRP A 212 -2.37 -10.13 -25.76
CA TRP A 212 -1.43 -10.05 -24.67
C TRP A 212 -0.42 -11.17 -24.79
N SER A 213 0.80 -10.85 -25.17
CA SER A 213 1.84 -11.86 -25.40
C SER A 213 2.62 -12.13 -24.11
N PRO A 214 2.48 -13.34 -23.52
CA PRO A 214 3.32 -13.79 -22.42
C PRO A 214 4.81 -13.75 -22.76
N ALA A 215 5.16 -14.00 -24.04
CA ALA A 215 6.53 -13.98 -24.53
C ALA A 215 7.23 -12.63 -24.37
N SER A 216 6.49 -11.51 -24.25
CA SER A 216 7.09 -10.19 -24.06
C SER A 216 7.82 -10.05 -22.72
N PHE A 217 7.53 -10.89 -21.72
CA PHE A 217 8.20 -10.88 -20.41
C PHE A 217 9.22 -12.01 -20.24
N GLY A 218 9.29 -12.98 -21.17
CA GLY A 218 10.34 -13.97 -21.22
C GLY A 218 10.35 -15.01 -20.08
N ASP A 219 9.22 -15.19 -19.36
CA ASP A 219 9.09 -16.14 -18.26
C ASP A 219 8.35 -17.43 -18.60
N GLY A 220 7.90 -17.58 -19.86
CA GLY A 220 7.16 -18.75 -20.32
C GLY A 220 5.80 -18.96 -19.69
N LYS A 221 5.36 -18.10 -18.77
CA LYS A 221 4.11 -18.27 -18.04
C LYS A 221 2.91 -17.74 -18.83
N SER A 222 1.79 -18.45 -18.73
CA SER A 222 0.51 -17.98 -19.26
C SER A 222 -0.05 -16.80 -18.44
N PRO A 223 -0.99 -16.00 -18.99
CA PRO A 223 -1.66 -14.94 -18.22
C PRO A 223 -2.32 -15.43 -16.94
N SER A 224 -2.89 -16.64 -16.93
CA SER A 224 -3.50 -17.26 -15.77
C SER A 224 -2.44 -17.59 -14.69
N GLN A 225 -1.29 -18.13 -15.09
CA GLN A 225 -0.19 -18.44 -14.17
C GLN A 225 0.43 -17.19 -13.55
N ARG A 226 0.38 -16.03 -14.24
CA ARG A 226 0.84 -14.74 -13.68
C ARG A 226 -0.15 -14.10 -12.73
N ARG A 227 -1.43 -14.44 -12.84
CA ARG A 227 -2.51 -13.96 -11.95
C ARG A 227 -2.82 -14.92 -10.81
N GLY A 228 -2.29 -16.15 -10.88
CA GLY A 228 -2.49 -17.16 -9.87
C GLY A 228 -1.54 -16.97 -8.69
N TYR A 229 -2.05 -16.40 -7.63
CA TYR A 229 -1.53 -16.46 -6.28
C TYR A 229 -2.59 -17.03 -5.40
#